data_f824e797562ca177d2a43783f3a3b02e
#
_entry.id   f824e797562ca177d2a43783f3a3b02e
#
_cell.length_a   1.000
_cell.length_b   1.000
_cell.length_c   1.000
_cell.angle_alpha   90.00
_cell.angle_beta   90.00
_cell.angle_gamma   90.00
#
_symmetry.space_group_name_H-M   'P 1'
#
loop_
_entity.id
_entity.type
_entity.pdbx_description
1 polymer ?
#
loop_
_entity_poly.entity_id
_entity_poly.type
_entity_poly.pdbx_seq_one_letter_code
_entity_poly.pdbx_strand_id
1 'polypeptide(L)'
;MPILGLRGVGNFATSEAPENWREGILRYYPNGETPLVALSSMGKSEASDHYLIHWWDKALPTRRMFVNNAAGYDSAATSIVVDDGAGATGSGLLVHNGTVLLNERTFERFIVTANPAADTLTVARGKGATAAAVMNDNDAL
;
A
#
# COMPACT_ATOMS: atom_id res chain seq x y z
N MET A 1 -40.86 25.09 -19.19
CA MET A 1 -39.54 25.42 -19.77
C MET A 1 -38.47 24.75 -18.93
N PRO A 2 -37.69 23.88 -19.49
CA PRO A 2 -36.57 23.34 -18.74
C PRO A 2 -35.55 24.45 -18.48
N ILE A 3 -35.09 24.58 -17.26
CA ILE A 3 -34.04 25.52 -16.89
C ILE A 3 -32.74 25.04 -17.56
N LEU A 4 -32.17 25.89 -18.45
CA LEU A 4 -30.94 25.57 -19.14
C LEU A 4 -29.83 25.31 -18.09
N GLY A 5 -29.24 24.10 -18.10
CA GLY A 5 -28.15 23.69 -17.21
C GLY A 5 -28.55 22.82 -16.03
N LEU A 6 -29.84 22.63 -15.72
CA LEU A 6 -30.28 21.63 -14.74
C LEU A 6 -30.68 20.34 -15.48
N ARG A 7 -29.88 19.30 -15.35
CA ARG A 7 -30.24 17.94 -15.81
C ARG A 7 -30.85 17.16 -14.65
N GLY A 8 -32.10 16.79 -14.77
CA GLY A 8 -32.75 15.82 -13.89
C GLY A 8 -32.64 14.41 -14.46
N VAL A 9 -32.98 13.42 -13.66
CA VAL A 9 -32.93 11.99 -14.05
C VAL A 9 -33.68 11.69 -15.37
N GLY A 10 -34.77 12.48 -15.67
CA GLY A 10 -35.51 12.34 -16.92
C GLY A 10 -34.85 12.96 -18.16
N ASN A 11 -33.74 13.65 -18.01
CA ASN A 11 -33.03 14.32 -19.11
C ASN A 11 -31.83 13.52 -19.64
N PHE A 12 -31.60 12.32 -19.09
CA PHE A 12 -30.60 11.40 -19.62
C PHE A 12 -31.21 10.54 -20.71
N ALA A 13 -30.49 10.37 -21.82
CA ALA A 13 -30.86 9.35 -22.79
C ALA A 13 -30.75 7.96 -22.14
N THR A 14 -31.56 7.01 -22.59
CA THR A 14 -31.57 5.64 -22.05
C THR A 14 -30.16 5.01 -22.12
N SER A 15 -29.35 5.40 -23.10
CA SER A 15 -27.96 4.96 -23.26
C SER A 15 -26.98 5.66 -22.30
N GLU A 16 -27.36 6.77 -21.68
CA GLU A 16 -26.53 7.52 -20.73
C GLU A 16 -26.85 7.15 -19.27
N ALA A 17 -28.00 6.48 -19.04
CA ALA A 17 -28.37 6.02 -17.71
C ALA A 17 -27.61 4.75 -17.36
N PRO A 18 -26.92 4.67 -16.21
CA PRO A 18 -26.27 3.43 -15.79
C PRO A 18 -27.31 2.35 -15.52
N GLU A 19 -27.20 1.23 -16.23
CA GLU A 19 -28.05 0.08 -16.00
C GLU A 19 -27.51 -0.79 -14.85
N ASN A 20 -28.42 -1.25 -14.00
CA ASN A 20 -28.07 -2.19 -12.94
C ASN A 20 -28.10 -3.62 -13.49
N TRP A 21 -26.97 -4.09 -13.98
CA TRP A 21 -26.82 -5.45 -14.52
C TRP A 21 -26.85 -6.54 -13.45
N ARG A 22 -26.66 -6.20 -12.17
CA ARG A 22 -26.61 -7.18 -11.08
C ARG A 22 -27.89 -8.01 -10.97
N GLU A 23 -29.03 -7.37 -11.04
CA GLU A 23 -30.33 -8.06 -10.96
C GLU A 23 -30.54 -8.96 -12.18
N GLY A 24 -30.17 -8.50 -13.37
CA GLY A 24 -30.22 -9.29 -14.60
C GLY A 24 -29.31 -10.53 -14.53
N ILE A 25 -28.09 -10.37 -14.05
CA ILE A 25 -27.15 -11.49 -13.89
C ILE A 25 -27.67 -12.50 -12.89
N LEU A 26 -28.17 -12.09 -11.73
CA LEU A 26 -28.74 -12.99 -10.71
C LEU A 26 -30.00 -13.70 -11.20
N ARG A 27 -30.79 -13.08 -12.08
CA ARG A 27 -31.98 -13.68 -12.67
C ARG A 27 -31.64 -14.75 -13.70
N TYR A 28 -30.61 -14.52 -14.53
CA TYR A 28 -30.22 -15.51 -15.57
C TYR A 28 -29.35 -16.64 -15.03
N TYR A 29 -28.61 -16.39 -13.95
CA TYR A 29 -27.67 -17.34 -13.34
C TYR A 29 -27.93 -17.48 -11.83
N PRO A 30 -29.12 -17.95 -11.41
CA PRO A 30 -29.49 -17.96 -9.99
C PRO A 30 -28.67 -18.95 -9.15
N ASN A 31 -28.05 -19.95 -9.76
CA ASN A 31 -27.32 -21.00 -9.05
C ASN A 31 -25.85 -20.67 -8.81
N GLY A 32 -25.40 -19.46 -9.16
CA GLY A 32 -24.04 -19.02 -8.87
C GLY A 32 -22.94 -19.79 -9.58
N GLU A 33 -23.23 -20.38 -10.74
CA GLU A 33 -22.26 -21.15 -11.52
C GLU A 33 -21.10 -20.31 -12.04
N THR A 34 -21.26 -18.99 -12.09
CA THR A 34 -20.19 -18.08 -12.48
C THR A 34 -19.58 -17.39 -11.26
N PRO A 35 -18.26 -17.27 -11.18
CA PRO A 35 -17.58 -16.60 -10.06
C PRO A 35 -18.07 -15.16 -9.82
N LEU A 36 -18.44 -14.45 -10.90
CA LEU A 36 -18.95 -13.08 -10.82
C LEU A 36 -20.31 -13.02 -10.11
N VAL A 37 -21.20 -13.98 -10.35
CA VAL A 37 -22.51 -14.05 -9.70
C VAL A 37 -22.35 -14.34 -8.21
N ALA A 38 -21.49 -15.29 -7.86
CA ALA A 38 -21.18 -15.58 -6.45
C ALA A 38 -20.63 -14.37 -5.72
N LEU A 39 -19.65 -13.67 -6.30
CA LEU A 39 -19.08 -12.44 -5.74
C LEU A 39 -20.13 -11.33 -5.59
N SER A 40 -20.98 -11.12 -6.60
CA SER A 40 -22.00 -10.08 -6.54
C SER A 40 -23.13 -10.40 -5.56
N SER A 41 -23.44 -11.67 -5.33
CA SER A 41 -24.42 -12.09 -4.33
C SER A 41 -23.90 -11.94 -2.89
N MET A 42 -22.60 -12.13 -2.69
CA MET A 42 -21.94 -11.92 -1.39
C MET A 42 -21.65 -10.44 -1.11
N GLY A 43 -21.58 -9.61 -2.15
CA GLY A 43 -21.32 -8.18 -2.02
C GLY A 43 -22.47 -7.45 -1.36
N LYS A 44 -22.18 -6.66 -0.33
CA LYS A 44 -23.13 -5.71 0.25
C LYS A 44 -23.50 -4.66 -0.80
N SER A 45 -24.80 -4.45 -1.03
CA SER A 45 -25.26 -3.37 -1.90
C SER A 45 -25.62 -2.16 -1.06
N GLU A 46 -25.19 -1.00 -1.50
CA GLU A 46 -25.54 0.29 -0.94
C GLU A 46 -26.17 1.15 -2.03
N ALA A 47 -27.26 1.83 -1.69
CA ALA A 47 -27.89 2.75 -2.63
C ALA A 47 -26.99 3.98 -2.79
N SER A 48 -26.71 4.37 -4.03
CA SER A 48 -25.96 5.58 -4.35
C SER A 48 -26.87 6.59 -5.02
N ASP A 49 -26.86 7.82 -4.52
CA ASP A 49 -27.62 8.92 -5.11
C ASP A 49 -26.92 9.55 -6.32
N HIS A 50 -25.68 9.12 -6.60
CA HIS A 50 -24.90 9.64 -7.69
C HIS A 50 -24.41 8.53 -8.61
N TYR A 51 -24.43 8.77 -9.93
CA TYR A 51 -23.98 7.81 -10.93
C TYR A 51 -22.47 7.58 -10.93
N LEU A 52 -21.70 8.51 -10.37
CA LEU A 52 -20.24 8.40 -10.27
C LEU A 52 -19.88 8.02 -8.84
N ILE A 53 -19.32 6.83 -8.69
CA ILE A 53 -18.87 6.31 -7.41
C ILE A 53 -17.35 6.44 -7.36
N HIS A 54 -16.83 7.10 -6.33
CA HIS A 54 -15.42 7.18 -6.04
C HIS A 54 -15.10 6.25 -4.87
N TRP A 55 -14.08 5.44 -5.02
CA TRP A 55 -13.50 4.69 -3.90
C TRP A 55 -12.00 4.98 -3.80
N TRP A 56 -11.48 4.70 -2.66
CA TRP A 56 -10.09 4.98 -2.35
C TRP A 56 -9.40 3.68 -2.01
N ASP A 57 -8.36 3.37 -2.76
CA ASP A 57 -7.48 2.24 -2.47
C ASP A 57 -6.26 2.76 -1.73
N LYS A 58 -5.95 2.14 -0.60
CA LYS A 58 -4.70 2.37 0.12
C LYS A 58 -3.86 1.12 0.01
N ALA A 59 -2.77 1.21 -0.72
CA ALA A 59 -1.79 0.13 -0.76
C ALA A 59 -1.22 -0.11 0.64
N LEU A 60 -1.06 -1.37 1.02
CA LEU A 60 -0.33 -1.73 2.22
C LEU A 60 1.15 -1.39 2.00
N PRO A 61 1.82 -0.76 2.97
CA PRO A 61 3.25 -0.51 2.88
C PRO A 61 4.00 -1.83 2.77
N THR A 62 5.07 -1.84 2.00
CA THR A 62 5.97 -2.99 1.94
C THR A 62 6.59 -3.22 3.31
N ARG A 63 6.84 -4.49 3.66
CA ARG A 63 7.53 -4.84 4.90
C ARG A 63 9.05 -4.91 4.73
N ARG A 64 9.53 -4.61 3.55
CA ARG A 64 10.93 -4.57 3.21
C ARG A 64 11.31 -3.14 2.86
N MET A 65 12.50 -2.77 3.27
CA MET A 65 13.17 -1.56 2.86
C MET A 65 14.60 -1.93 2.45
N PHE A 66 15.24 -1.04 1.75
CA PHE A 66 16.57 -1.28 1.21
C PHE A 66 17.52 -0.19 1.66
N VAL A 67 18.77 -0.55 1.84
CA VAL A 67 19.84 0.41 2.13
C VAL A 67 20.06 1.28 0.90
N ASN A 68 19.97 2.59 1.05
CA ASN A 68 20.20 3.55 -0.01
C ASN A 68 21.49 4.34 0.25
N ASN A 69 22.59 3.74 -0.12
CA ASN A 69 23.92 4.38 -0.08
C ASN A 69 24.89 3.65 -1.00
N ALA A 70 25.23 4.24 -2.14
CA ALA A 70 26.11 3.65 -3.13
C ALA A 70 27.50 3.23 -2.59
N ALA A 71 27.96 3.87 -1.51
CA ALA A 71 29.22 3.49 -0.83
C ALA A 71 29.02 2.38 0.22
N GLY A 72 27.79 2.02 0.53
CA GLY A 72 27.45 1.14 1.66
C GLY A 72 27.68 1.82 3.01
N TYR A 73 27.60 1.04 4.07
CA TYR A 73 27.87 1.44 5.45
C TYR A 73 28.82 0.46 6.11
N ASP A 74 29.78 0.99 6.86
CA ASP A 74 30.65 0.16 7.68
C ASP A 74 29.92 -0.40 8.91
N SER A 75 30.58 -1.28 9.65
CA SER A 75 30.01 -1.91 10.85
C SER A 75 29.79 -0.94 12.01
N ALA A 76 30.40 0.24 12.00
CA ALA A 76 30.29 1.25 13.06
C ALA A 76 29.20 2.29 12.75
N ALA A 77 28.61 2.29 11.56
CA ALA A 77 27.60 3.26 11.16
C ALA A 77 26.37 3.16 12.06
N THR A 78 25.95 4.29 12.62
CA THR A 78 24.74 4.41 13.47
C THR A 78 23.62 5.16 12.78
N SER A 79 23.83 5.66 11.58
CA SER A 79 22.86 6.34 10.74
C SER A 79 22.81 5.67 9.38
N ILE A 80 21.65 5.20 8.97
CA ILE A 80 21.43 4.43 7.75
C ILE A 80 20.30 5.08 6.97
N VAL A 81 20.52 5.38 5.70
CA VAL A 81 19.48 5.86 4.79
C VAL A 81 18.84 4.66 4.10
N VAL A 82 17.53 4.67 4.01
CA VAL A 82 16.74 3.58 3.41
C VAL A 82 15.77 4.11 2.36
N ASP A 83 15.38 3.23 1.44
CA ASP A 83 14.34 3.47 0.46
C ASP A 83 13.44 2.23 0.28
N ASP A 84 12.56 2.24 -0.70
CA ASP A 84 11.69 1.11 -1.06
C ASP A 84 12.29 0.18 -2.14
N GLY A 85 13.56 0.39 -2.50
CA GLY A 85 14.23 -0.31 -3.60
C GLY A 85 13.98 0.27 -4.99
N ALA A 86 13.03 1.18 -5.13
CA ALA A 86 12.76 1.95 -6.35
C ALA A 86 13.21 3.43 -6.22
N GLY A 87 13.79 3.79 -5.06
CA GLY A 87 14.25 5.14 -4.76
C GLY A 87 13.13 6.08 -4.27
N ALA A 88 11.98 5.54 -3.87
CA ALA A 88 10.92 6.36 -3.28
C ALA A 88 11.30 6.78 -1.85
N THR A 89 10.91 7.99 -1.50
CA THR A 89 11.12 8.58 -0.18
C THR A 89 9.98 8.22 0.77
N GLY A 90 10.25 8.22 2.07
CA GLY A 90 9.26 7.99 3.12
C GLY A 90 9.25 6.58 3.70
N SER A 91 10.11 5.68 3.22
CA SER A 91 10.23 4.32 3.74
C SER A 91 10.64 4.30 5.22
N GLY A 92 11.51 5.20 5.62
CA GLY A 92 11.92 5.35 7.02
C GLY A 92 10.78 5.72 7.96
N LEU A 93 9.75 6.40 7.49
CA LEU A 93 8.58 6.78 8.31
C LEU A 93 7.70 5.59 8.72
N LEU A 94 7.88 4.43 8.09
CA LEU A 94 7.17 3.20 8.45
C LEU A 94 7.77 2.52 9.68
N VAL A 95 8.93 2.98 10.13
CA VAL A 95 9.70 2.40 11.23
C VAL A 95 9.63 3.31 12.44
N HIS A 96 9.47 2.72 13.61
CA HIS A 96 9.41 3.45 14.89
C HIS A 96 10.57 3.07 15.81
N ASN A 97 10.80 3.91 16.81
CA ASN A 97 11.76 3.59 17.86
C ASN A 97 11.46 2.23 18.50
N GLY A 98 12.47 1.41 18.64
CA GLY A 98 12.35 0.05 19.18
C GLY A 98 12.10 -1.03 18.11
N THR A 99 11.85 -0.67 16.85
CA THR A 99 11.73 -1.66 15.78
C THR A 99 13.06 -2.37 15.57
N VAL A 100 13.00 -3.71 15.48
CA VAL A 100 14.16 -4.55 15.15
C VAL A 100 14.12 -4.83 13.66
N LEU A 101 15.21 -4.53 12.99
CA LEU A 101 15.42 -4.79 11.56
C LEU A 101 16.48 -5.90 11.41
N LEU A 102 16.35 -6.68 10.34
CA LEU A 102 17.26 -7.74 9.97
C LEU A 102 17.82 -7.46 8.58
N ASN A 103 19.13 -7.35 8.45
CA ASN A 103 19.76 -7.37 7.14
C ASN A 103 19.73 -8.80 6.59
N GLU A 104 19.02 -9.03 5.48
CA GLU A 104 18.81 -10.35 4.91
C GLU A 104 20.12 -10.99 4.38
N ARG A 105 21.12 -10.19 3.98
CA ARG A 105 22.40 -10.69 3.48
C ARG A 105 23.35 -11.12 4.60
N THR A 106 23.47 -10.31 5.65
CA THR A 106 24.44 -10.54 6.73
C THR A 106 23.86 -11.22 7.95
N PHE A 107 22.52 -11.33 8.02
CA PHE A 107 21.75 -11.80 9.17
C PHE A 107 21.99 -10.98 10.43
N GLU A 108 22.51 -9.78 10.30
CA GLU A 108 22.66 -8.86 11.41
C GLU A 108 21.31 -8.31 11.85
N ARG A 109 21.09 -8.28 13.16
CA ARG A 109 19.95 -7.60 13.77
C ARG A 109 20.40 -6.28 14.37
N PHE A 110 19.61 -5.26 14.15
CA PHE A 110 19.83 -3.95 14.74
C PHE A 110 18.50 -3.31 15.15
N ILE A 111 18.56 -2.40 16.08
CA ILE A 111 17.40 -1.74 16.67
C ILE A 111 17.40 -0.27 16.24
N VAL A 112 16.25 0.23 15.83
CA VAL A 112 16.02 1.66 15.61
C VAL A 112 15.87 2.35 16.97
N THR A 113 16.66 3.39 17.21
CA THR A 113 16.75 4.05 18.53
C THR A 113 16.02 5.39 18.59
N ALA A 114 15.58 5.90 17.45
CA ALA A 114 14.79 7.15 17.37
C ALA A 114 13.72 7.01 16.28
N ASN A 115 12.59 7.72 16.43
CA ASN A 115 11.61 7.81 15.36
C ASN A 115 12.19 8.60 14.19
N PRO A 116 12.27 8.03 12.99
CA PRO A 116 12.78 8.73 11.83
C PRO A 116 11.87 9.89 11.44
N ALA A 117 12.45 11.01 11.05
CA ALA A 117 11.73 12.15 10.49
C ALA A 117 11.60 12.06 8.96
N ALA A 118 12.42 11.20 8.34
CA ALA A 118 12.50 10.91 6.91
C ALA A 118 13.11 9.52 6.72
N ASP A 119 13.84 9.30 5.64
CA ASP A 119 14.43 8.00 5.30
C ASP A 119 15.72 7.67 6.04
N THR A 120 16.15 8.51 6.98
CA THR A 120 17.34 8.28 7.79
C THR A 120 16.98 7.61 9.12
N LEU A 121 17.46 6.40 9.31
CA LEU A 121 17.29 5.63 10.54
C LEU A 121 18.47 5.84 11.46
N THR A 122 18.22 6.15 12.73
CA THR A 122 19.25 6.09 13.79
C THR A 122 19.16 4.71 14.44
N VAL A 123 20.26 3.97 14.42
CA VAL A 123 20.24 2.54 14.80
C VAL A 123 21.35 2.19 15.79
N ALA A 124 21.07 1.20 16.62
CA ALA A 124 22.07 0.50 17.42
C ALA A 124 22.32 -0.89 16.80
N ARG A 125 23.55 -1.09 16.31
CA ARG A 125 23.98 -2.27 15.55
C ARG A 125 24.28 -3.47 16.43
N GLY A 126 24.37 -4.67 15.83
CA GLY A 126 24.84 -5.87 16.48
C GLY A 126 23.97 -6.34 17.66
N LYS A 127 22.66 -6.41 17.51
CA LYS A 127 21.73 -6.84 18.56
C LYS A 127 21.37 -8.32 18.42
N GLY A 128 20.83 -8.90 19.49
CA GLY A 128 20.33 -10.27 19.49
C GLY A 128 21.42 -11.32 19.21
N ALA A 129 22.62 -11.15 19.80
CA ALA A 129 23.79 -12.02 19.61
C ALA A 129 24.32 -12.06 18.17
N THR A 130 24.06 -11.03 17.37
CA THR A 130 24.67 -10.85 16.05
C THR A 130 25.78 -9.82 16.11
N ALA A 131 26.78 -9.95 15.24
CA ALA A 131 27.82 -8.95 15.09
C ALA A 131 27.42 -7.90 14.04
N ALA A 132 27.85 -6.64 14.27
CA ALA A 132 27.68 -5.59 13.27
C ALA A 132 28.54 -5.90 12.03
N ALA A 133 27.95 -5.87 10.85
CA ALA A 133 28.58 -6.19 9.58
C ALA A 133 28.49 -5.03 8.60
N VAL A 134 29.30 -5.05 7.56
CA VAL A 134 29.23 -4.08 6.47
C VAL A 134 27.90 -4.25 5.73
N MET A 135 27.20 -3.17 5.48
CA MET A 135 26.01 -3.12 4.64
C MET A 135 26.34 -2.56 3.27
N ASN A 136 25.87 -3.24 2.25
CA ASN A 136 26.01 -2.78 0.88
C ASN A 136 24.79 -1.97 0.45
N ASP A 137 24.95 -1.21 -0.62
CA ASP A 137 23.83 -0.60 -1.30
C ASP A 137 22.81 -1.64 -1.73
N ASN A 138 21.52 -1.34 -1.61
CA ASN A 138 20.40 -2.24 -1.90
C ASN A 138 20.34 -3.53 -1.05
N ASP A 139 21.05 -3.60 0.10
CA ASP A 139 20.80 -4.66 1.07
C ASP A 139 19.35 -4.57 1.60
N ALA A 140 18.63 -5.68 1.58
CA ALA A 140 17.27 -5.75 2.09
C ALA A 140 17.24 -5.83 3.63
N LEU A 141 16.31 -5.07 4.23
CA LEU A 141 16.12 -4.92 5.67
C LEU A 141 14.71 -5.30 6.10
#